data_3d57fdad55a13976bf1503d213700d55
#
_entry.id   3d57fdad55a13976bf1503d213700d55
#
_cell.length_a   1.000
_cell.length_b   1.000
_cell.length_c   1.000
_cell.angle_alpha   90.00
_cell.angle_beta   90.00
_cell.angle_gamma   90.00
#
_symmetry.space_group_name_H-M   'P 1'
#
loop_
_entity.id
_entity.type
_entity.pdbx_description
1 polymer ?
#
loop_
_entity_poly.entity_id
_entity_poly.type
_entity_poly.pdbx_seq_one_letter_code
_entity_poly.pdbx_strand_id
1 'polypeptide(L)'
;MRSTGKSDAWSGSEFYVPENPDYTIFDSARDSVRFALHCLEPCGDHWRAKSSFVDVDGVPQTWHDFGTLEGPGWASNAVGGALELYRFGKFVGDKSLMETALNLLRHVLECGFVREDGFILPYRETTTSKFVLNFKHNNDWFCPGSIARVGYQMLLFADELTDDALAKLLTEQAIWCATWLAQHVQRLPNGWFPRRVTPTGEPYPYAAESLSPDPIFDCSGDGIQTLQLWVELALRGLIGTYGTIAEVVKAFVDAGGFFGSVNHDTYDRHENVAYALAFRTLLKASSLLDDPSIRDFAYNVCLRGLDRFKMTEDKNGVATKGLLFMEESWNTAYLWENAEASCAFLDAFADTGDEEFLRDALTILRAAAKHHYGDKGFLTEGVDWDNVVGSQHHIGGAQFGAIRYTEPLLNNLHIVEPTLNYLERWATKRTLADGRTEFYDHEGNLLATLKPTGAAEP
;
A
#
# COMPACT_ATOMS: atom_id res chain seq x y z
N MET A 1 4.97 23.04 14.29
CA MET A 1 4.76 23.99 13.16
C MET A 1 5.74 23.59 12.07
N ARG A 2 5.28 23.38 10.83
CA ARG A 2 6.20 23.19 9.72
C ARG A 2 7.06 24.43 9.56
N SER A 3 8.33 24.25 9.21
CA SER A 3 9.17 25.38 8.81
C SER A 3 8.52 26.08 7.61
N THR A 4 8.11 27.32 7.77
CA THR A 4 7.47 28.12 6.72
C THR A 4 8.49 28.78 5.77
N GLY A 5 9.74 28.37 5.84
CA GLY A 5 10.83 29.11 5.20
C GLY A 5 11.07 28.82 3.73
N LYS A 6 10.33 27.89 3.10
CA LYS A 6 10.49 27.61 1.66
C LYS A 6 9.34 28.19 0.88
N SER A 7 9.66 28.76 -0.27
CA SER A 7 8.67 29.30 -1.19
C SER A 7 7.69 28.20 -1.59
N ASP A 8 6.45 28.55 -1.84
CA ASP A 8 5.41 27.67 -2.36
C ASP A 8 5.74 27.11 -3.76
N ALA A 9 6.82 27.56 -4.37
CA ALA A 9 7.27 27.10 -5.66
C ALA A 9 8.16 25.87 -5.52
N TRP A 10 7.69 24.75 -6.06
CA TRP A 10 8.46 23.54 -6.23
C TRP A 10 9.59 23.74 -7.24
N SER A 11 10.83 23.60 -6.84
CA SER A 11 11.99 24.00 -7.65
C SER A 11 12.73 22.84 -8.33
N GLY A 12 12.23 21.68 -8.34
CA GLY A 12 12.88 20.55 -9.02
C GLY A 12 13.84 19.76 -8.13
N SER A 13 14.94 20.32 -7.76
CA SER A 13 15.92 19.68 -6.86
C SER A 13 15.62 19.94 -5.38
N GLU A 14 14.71 20.84 -5.09
CA GLU A 14 14.32 21.16 -3.71
C GLU A 14 13.03 20.49 -3.34
N PHE A 15 12.98 19.84 -2.18
CA PHE A 15 11.79 19.29 -1.59
C PHE A 15 11.74 19.60 -0.09
N TYR A 16 10.55 19.57 0.43
CA TYR A 16 10.33 19.88 1.84
C TYR A 16 10.69 18.67 2.70
N VAL A 17 11.64 18.86 3.62
CA VAL A 17 11.97 17.89 4.66
C VAL A 17 11.62 18.55 6.00
N PRO A 18 10.67 18.01 6.77
CA PRO A 18 10.36 18.53 8.07
C PRO A 18 11.55 18.31 9.03
N GLU A 19 12.24 19.37 9.38
CA GLU A 19 13.32 19.35 10.38
C GLU A 19 12.79 19.58 11.81
N ASN A 20 11.51 19.85 11.94
CA ASN A 20 10.89 20.07 13.23
C ASN A 20 10.86 18.74 14.03
N PRO A 21 11.56 18.64 15.17
CA PRO A 21 11.53 17.44 16.01
C PRO A 21 10.13 17.13 16.55
N ASP A 22 9.25 18.12 16.59
CA ASP A 22 7.87 17.97 17.04
C ASP A 22 6.94 17.44 15.93
N TYR A 23 7.42 17.29 14.68
CA TYR A 23 6.65 16.67 13.58
C TYR A 23 6.69 15.17 13.70
N THR A 24 5.57 14.60 14.11
CA THR A 24 5.48 13.19 14.47
C THR A 24 5.00 12.30 13.32
N ILE A 25 5.08 10.98 13.50
CA ILE A 25 4.49 10.01 12.57
C ILE A 25 2.97 10.19 12.46
N PHE A 26 2.30 10.61 13.55
CA PHE A 26 0.87 10.93 13.50
C PHE A 26 0.58 12.19 12.67
N ASP A 27 1.42 13.23 12.78
CA ASP A 27 1.31 14.42 11.95
C ASP A 27 1.47 14.07 10.47
N SER A 28 2.38 13.15 10.15
CA SER A 28 2.56 12.62 8.81
C SER A 28 1.30 11.93 8.30
N ALA A 29 0.72 11.01 9.09
CA ALA A 29 -0.52 10.32 8.72
C ALA A 29 -1.70 11.30 8.55
N ARG A 30 -1.85 12.29 9.46
CA ARG A 30 -2.90 13.32 9.38
C ARG A 30 -2.75 14.18 8.11
N ASP A 31 -1.54 14.58 7.79
CA ASP A 31 -1.26 15.37 6.61
C ASP A 31 -1.52 14.59 5.32
N SER A 32 -1.17 13.29 5.29
CA SER A 32 -1.49 12.38 4.19
C SER A 32 -3.01 12.26 3.97
N VAL A 33 -3.78 12.10 5.05
CA VAL A 33 -5.25 12.07 4.99
C VAL A 33 -5.80 13.39 4.42
N ARG A 34 -5.28 14.53 4.88
CA ARG A 34 -5.70 15.86 4.38
C ARG A 34 -5.43 16.00 2.88
N PHE A 35 -4.28 15.54 2.39
CA PHE A 35 -3.95 15.58 0.98
C PHE A 35 -4.83 14.64 0.16
N ALA A 36 -5.06 13.41 0.63
CA ALA A 36 -5.95 12.46 -0.04
C ALA A 36 -7.36 13.05 -0.22
N LEU A 37 -7.92 13.66 0.82
CA LEU A 37 -9.23 14.35 0.73
C LEU A 37 -9.24 15.47 -0.31
N HIS A 38 -8.15 16.25 -0.41
CA HIS A 38 -8.00 17.27 -1.44
C HIS A 38 -8.01 16.70 -2.85
N CYS A 39 -7.58 15.45 -3.03
CA CYS A 39 -7.53 14.75 -4.31
C CYS A 39 -8.83 14.03 -4.67
N LEU A 40 -9.85 14.05 -3.81
CA LEU A 40 -11.17 13.50 -4.15
C LEU A 40 -12.03 14.52 -4.90
N GLU A 41 -12.93 13.99 -5.72
CA GLU A 41 -13.95 14.77 -6.43
C GLU A 41 -15.31 14.05 -6.43
N PRO A 42 -16.43 14.77 -6.53
CA PRO A 42 -17.75 14.16 -6.69
C PRO A 42 -17.86 13.39 -8.03
N CYS A 43 -18.51 12.23 -7.99
CA CYS A 43 -18.83 11.41 -9.16
C CYS A 43 -20.27 10.86 -9.01
N GLY A 44 -21.26 11.59 -9.52
CA GLY A 44 -22.66 11.33 -9.23
C GLY A 44 -22.95 11.51 -7.73
N ASP A 45 -23.49 10.48 -7.10
CA ASP A 45 -23.80 10.47 -5.66
C ASP A 45 -22.60 9.97 -4.81
N HIS A 46 -21.46 9.70 -5.44
CA HIS A 46 -20.27 9.15 -4.80
C HIS A 46 -19.06 10.09 -4.87
N TRP A 47 -18.00 9.67 -4.21
CA TRP A 47 -16.67 10.27 -4.32
C TRP A 47 -15.72 9.33 -5.05
N ARG A 48 -14.77 9.90 -5.81
CA ARG A 48 -13.66 9.19 -6.42
C ARG A 48 -12.36 9.99 -6.31
N ALA A 49 -11.21 9.36 -6.50
CA ALA A 49 -9.99 10.10 -6.73
C ALA A 49 -10.03 10.78 -8.10
N LYS A 50 -9.51 12.00 -8.20
CA LYS A 50 -9.39 12.75 -9.47
C LYS A 50 -8.58 11.98 -10.49
N SER A 51 -7.57 11.23 -10.02
CA SER A 51 -6.67 10.40 -10.81
C SER A 51 -5.87 9.48 -9.90
N SER A 52 -5.30 8.41 -10.48
CA SER A 52 -4.31 7.59 -9.78
C SER A 52 -3.02 8.34 -9.46
N PHE A 53 -2.60 9.27 -10.34
CA PHE A 53 -1.40 10.10 -10.13
C PHE A 53 -1.74 11.58 -10.17
N VAL A 54 -1.25 12.31 -9.15
CA VAL A 54 -1.42 13.75 -9.01
C VAL A 54 -0.10 14.41 -8.61
N ASP A 55 0.04 15.70 -8.92
CA ASP A 55 1.16 16.52 -8.43
C ASP A 55 0.93 17.04 -7.01
N VAL A 56 1.85 17.88 -6.55
CA VAL A 56 1.81 18.53 -5.22
C VAL A 56 0.57 19.40 -4.98
N ASP A 57 -0.08 19.82 -6.05
CA ASP A 57 -1.33 20.60 -6.02
C ASP A 57 -2.58 19.74 -6.12
N GLY A 58 -2.44 18.42 -6.26
CA GLY A 58 -3.53 17.48 -6.47
C GLY A 58 -4.07 17.51 -7.90
N VAL A 59 -3.28 17.98 -8.87
CA VAL A 59 -3.66 18.01 -10.28
C VAL A 59 -3.27 16.69 -10.96
N PRO A 60 -4.18 16.04 -11.71
CA PRO A 60 -3.89 14.81 -12.43
C PRO A 60 -2.69 14.91 -13.38
N GLN A 61 -1.80 13.92 -13.32
CA GLN A 61 -0.62 13.83 -14.17
C GLN A 61 -0.94 13.06 -15.45
N THR A 62 -1.49 13.74 -16.44
CA THR A 62 -2.01 13.14 -17.69
C THR A 62 -0.94 12.52 -18.58
N TRP A 63 0.32 12.82 -18.36
CA TRP A 63 1.46 12.23 -19.08
C TRP A 63 1.87 10.86 -18.54
N HIS A 64 1.46 10.52 -17.32
CA HIS A 64 1.75 9.24 -16.71
C HIS A 64 0.74 8.19 -17.18
N ASP A 65 1.16 6.95 -17.41
CA ASP A 65 0.29 5.86 -17.87
C ASP A 65 -0.93 5.69 -16.95
N PHE A 66 -0.75 5.82 -15.63
CA PHE A 66 -1.84 5.78 -14.64
C PHE A 66 -2.57 7.13 -14.45
N GLY A 67 -2.09 8.21 -15.06
CA GLY A 67 -2.52 9.58 -14.75
C GLY A 67 -3.96 9.93 -15.09
N THR A 68 -4.66 9.10 -15.85
CA THR A 68 -6.08 9.27 -16.18
C THR A 68 -6.93 8.09 -15.71
N LEU A 69 -6.41 7.25 -14.85
CA LEU A 69 -7.08 6.07 -14.31
C LEU A 69 -7.63 6.33 -12.91
N GLU A 70 -8.70 5.65 -12.58
CA GLU A 70 -9.28 5.51 -11.26
C GLU A 70 -9.71 4.07 -11.00
N GLY A 71 -10.07 3.73 -9.78
CA GLY A 71 -10.66 2.44 -9.43
C GLY A 71 -9.92 1.72 -8.30
N PRO A 72 -10.23 0.43 -8.07
CA PRO A 72 -9.65 -0.33 -6.98
C PRO A 72 -8.28 -0.94 -7.29
N GLY A 73 -7.85 -0.93 -8.56
CA GLY A 73 -6.58 -1.52 -8.98
C GLY A 73 -5.37 -0.81 -8.37
N TRP A 74 -4.22 -1.42 -8.53
CA TRP A 74 -2.94 -1.11 -7.93
C TRP A 74 -2.72 0.37 -7.52
N ALA A 75 -2.30 1.23 -8.43
CA ALA A 75 -1.97 2.63 -8.15
C ALA A 75 -3.19 3.49 -7.76
N SER A 76 -4.39 3.12 -8.25
CA SER A 76 -5.64 3.81 -7.92
C SER A 76 -6.12 3.50 -6.49
N ASN A 77 -5.95 2.26 -6.03
CA ASN A 77 -6.13 1.77 -4.66
C ASN A 77 -7.39 2.28 -3.92
N ALA A 78 -8.51 2.44 -4.62
CA ALA A 78 -9.69 3.11 -4.06
C ALA A 78 -10.26 2.40 -2.81
N VAL A 79 -10.21 1.05 -2.74
CA VAL A 79 -10.67 0.29 -1.56
C VAL A 79 -9.70 0.43 -0.40
N GLY A 80 -8.38 0.30 -0.66
CA GLY A 80 -7.35 0.49 0.36
C GLY A 80 -7.32 1.90 0.90
N GLY A 81 -7.38 2.91 0.02
CA GLY A 81 -7.45 4.30 0.44
C GLY A 81 -8.71 4.61 1.26
N ALA A 82 -9.88 4.05 0.88
CA ALA A 82 -11.09 4.18 1.66
C ALA A 82 -10.94 3.54 3.06
N LEU A 83 -10.31 2.37 3.15
CA LEU A 83 -10.03 1.71 4.43
C LEU A 83 -9.15 2.59 5.34
N GLU A 84 -8.06 3.15 4.79
CA GLU A 84 -7.16 4.02 5.55
C GLU A 84 -7.86 5.30 6.04
N LEU A 85 -8.65 5.94 5.19
CA LEU A 85 -9.46 7.10 5.58
C LEU A 85 -10.48 6.75 6.67
N TYR A 86 -11.12 5.58 6.57
CA TYR A 86 -12.09 5.11 7.56
C TYR A 86 -11.44 4.84 8.91
N ARG A 87 -10.32 4.10 8.92
CA ARG A 87 -9.53 3.82 10.13
C ARG A 87 -9.06 5.09 10.81
N PHE A 88 -8.51 6.02 10.03
CA PHE A 88 -8.08 7.30 10.59
C PHE A 88 -9.26 8.09 11.16
N GLY A 89 -10.39 8.17 10.44
CA GLY A 89 -11.61 8.83 10.93
C GLY A 89 -12.12 8.21 12.24
N LYS A 90 -12.13 6.88 12.33
CA LYS A 90 -12.49 6.12 13.53
C LYS A 90 -11.55 6.45 14.70
N PHE A 91 -10.24 6.48 14.45
CA PHE A 91 -9.22 6.76 15.45
C PHE A 91 -9.34 8.19 16.02
N VAL A 92 -9.57 9.18 15.17
CA VAL A 92 -9.72 10.58 15.61
C VAL A 92 -11.15 10.97 15.98
N GLY A 93 -12.13 10.08 15.76
CA GLY A 93 -13.55 10.33 16.04
C GLY A 93 -14.25 11.23 15.00
N ASP A 94 -13.71 11.35 13.79
CA ASP A 94 -14.27 12.15 12.68
C ASP A 94 -15.27 11.34 11.86
N LYS A 95 -16.56 11.55 12.13
CA LYS A 95 -17.65 10.87 11.41
C LYS A 95 -17.75 11.29 9.95
N SER A 96 -17.46 12.56 9.64
CA SER A 96 -17.54 13.06 8.26
C SER A 96 -16.48 12.40 7.38
N LEU A 97 -15.27 12.18 7.93
CA LEU A 97 -14.22 11.44 7.26
C LEU A 97 -14.62 9.98 7.03
N MET A 98 -15.22 9.32 8.04
CA MET A 98 -15.72 7.95 7.89
C MET A 98 -16.80 7.86 6.81
N GLU A 99 -17.71 8.83 6.73
CA GLU A 99 -18.75 8.90 5.69
C GLU A 99 -18.14 9.11 4.30
N THR A 100 -17.12 9.95 4.17
CA THR A 100 -16.39 10.16 2.91
C THR A 100 -15.70 8.85 2.47
N ALA A 101 -15.08 8.14 3.39
CA ALA A 101 -14.47 6.84 3.12
C ALA A 101 -15.49 5.79 2.63
N LEU A 102 -16.64 5.71 3.31
CA LEU A 102 -17.73 4.81 2.89
C LEU A 102 -18.30 5.20 1.51
N ASN A 103 -18.35 6.46 1.20
CA ASN A 103 -18.81 6.94 -0.09
C ASN A 103 -17.82 6.59 -1.22
N LEU A 104 -16.51 6.68 -0.96
CA LEU A 104 -15.47 6.22 -1.88
C LEU A 104 -15.55 4.69 -2.10
N LEU A 105 -15.79 3.92 -1.03
CA LEU A 105 -16.00 2.47 -1.14
C LEU A 105 -17.24 2.13 -1.99
N ARG A 106 -18.37 2.81 -1.75
CA ARG A 106 -19.60 2.60 -2.54
C ARG A 106 -19.40 2.91 -4.02
N HIS A 107 -18.56 3.88 -4.35
CA HIS A 107 -18.19 4.12 -5.75
C HIS A 107 -17.65 2.85 -6.42
N VAL A 108 -16.78 2.10 -5.76
CA VAL A 108 -16.27 0.84 -6.29
C VAL A 108 -17.38 -0.22 -6.38
N LEU A 109 -18.21 -0.35 -5.34
CA LEU A 109 -19.22 -1.40 -5.27
C LEU A 109 -20.39 -1.18 -6.26
N GLU A 110 -20.79 0.08 -6.50
CA GLU A 110 -22.02 0.43 -7.20
C GLU A 110 -21.80 0.97 -8.61
N CYS A 111 -20.56 1.39 -8.97
CA CYS A 111 -20.28 1.99 -10.28
C CYS A 111 -19.65 1.03 -11.29
N GLY A 112 -19.84 -0.28 -11.11
CA GLY A 112 -19.53 -1.30 -12.12
C GLY A 112 -18.12 -1.88 -12.06
N PHE A 113 -17.33 -1.59 -11.03
CA PHE A 113 -16.02 -2.23 -10.86
C PHE A 113 -16.14 -3.69 -10.41
N VAL A 114 -17.16 -4.03 -9.63
CA VAL A 114 -17.41 -5.39 -9.18
C VAL A 114 -18.39 -6.09 -10.13
N ARG A 115 -18.00 -7.21 -10.70
CA ARG A 115 -18.83 -8.01 -11.59
C ARG A 115 -19.60 -9.09 -10.83
N GLU A 116 -20.71 -9.51 -11.38
CA GLU A 116 -21.56 -10.59 -10.81
C GLU A 116 -20.84 -11.94 -10.67
N ASP A 117 -19.81 -12.20 -11.51
CA ASP A 117 -18.99 -13.42 -11.44
C ASP A 117 -17.87 -13.36 -10.40
N GLY A 118 -17.72 -12.25 -9.69
CA GLY A 118 -16.69 -12.05 -8.68
C GLY A 118 -15.41 -11.40 -9.18
N PHE A 119 -15.25 -11.20 -10.49
CA PHE A 119 -14.11 -10.46 -11.03
C PHE A 119 -14.21 -8.98 -10.70
N ILE A 120 -13.10 -8.38 -10.32
CA ILE A 120 -13.01 -6.95 -10.00
C ILE A 120 -12.24 -6.26 -11.12
N LEU A 121 -12.89 -5.33 -11.81
CA LEU A 121 -12.27 -4.49 -12.83
C LEU A 121 -11.31 -3.51 -12.16
N PRO A 122 -10.00 -3.53 -12.50
CA PRO A 122 -9.03 -2.74 -11.77
C PRO A 122 -9.12 -1.24 -12.03
N TYR A 123 -9.44 -0.85 -13.26
CA TYR A 123 -9.35 0.55 -13.67
C TYR A 123 -10.51 1.00 -14.54
N ARG A 124 -10.80 2.30 -14.44
CA ARG A 124 -11.67 3.04 -15.35
C ARG A 124 -10.98 4.35 -15.74
N GLU A 125 -11.02 4.71 -17.00
CA GLU A 125 -10.52 6.00 -17.48
C GLU A 125 -11.43 7.13 -16.97
N THR A 126 -10.85 8.13 -16.32
CA THR A 126 -11.60 9.26 -15.76
C THR A 126 -12.26 10.14 -16.81
N THR A 127 -11.67 10.17 -18.02
CA THR A 127 -12.13 11.03 -19.14
C THR A 127 -13.19 10.38 -20.02
N THR A 128 -13.12 9.07 -20.24
CA THR A 128 -14.01 8.33 -21.14
C THR A 128 -14.99 7.42 -20.44
N SER A 129 -14.80 7.19 -19.13
CA SER A 129 -15.53 6.21 -18.32
C SER A 129 -15.40 4.76 -18.82
N LYS A 130 -14.40 4.46 -19.66
CA LYS A 130 -14.13 3.12 -20.19
C LYS A 130 -13.38 2.29 -19.17
N PHE A 131 -13.83 1.08 -18.90
CA PHE A 131 -13.08 0.13 -18.10
C PHE A 131 -11.91 -0.48 -18.89
N VAL A 132 -10.77 -0.58 -18.25
CA VAL A 132 -9.55 -1.18 -18.77
C VAL A 132 -8.92 -2.11 -17.73
N LEU A 133 -8.17 -3.13 -18.19
CA LEU A 133 -7.59 -4.14 -17.31
C LEU A 133 -6.17 -3.80 -16.84
N ASN A 134 -5.53 -2.85 -17.49
CA ASN A 134 -4.15 -2.49 -17.17
C ASN A 134 -3.83 -1.02 -17.47
N PHE A 135 -2.66 -0.58 -17.00
CA PHE A 135 -2.18 0.79 -17.15
C PHE A 135 -1.76 1.18 -18.57
N LYS A 136 -1.71 0.23 -19.51
CA LYS A 136 -1.54 0.52 -20.94
C LYS A 136 -2.89 0.82 -21.64
N HIS A 137 -3.96 1.04 -20.86
CA HIS A 137 -5.29 1.41 -21.33
C HIS A 137 -5.91 0.40 -22.30
N ASN A 138 -5.59 -0.88 -22.12
CA ASN A 138 -6.15 -1.95 -22.93
C ASN A 138 -6.71 -3.10 -22.06
N ASN A 139 -7.21 -4.15 -22.71
CA ASN A 139 -7.83 -5.30 -22.07
C ASN A 139 -7.10 -6.62 -22.41
N ASP A 140 -5.83 -6.55 -22.76
CA ASP A 140 -5.06 -7.71 -23.19
C ASP A 140 -4.58 -8.56 -22.03
N TRP A 141 -4.35 -7.92 -20.87
CA TRP A 141 -3.90 -8.58 -19.64
C TRP A 141 -4.32 -7.83 -18.39
N PHE A 142 -4.26 -8.52 -17.25
CA PHE A 142 -4.34 -7.94 -15.90
C PHE A 142 -3.37 -8.64 -14.95
N CYS A 143 -3.12 -8.03 -13.77
CA CYS A 143 -2.31 -8.60 -12.71
C CYS A 143 -3.22 -9.26 -11.66
N PRO A 144 -3.19 -10.59 -11.51
CA PRO A 144 -4.07 -11.29 -10.57
C PRO A 144 -3.82 -10.91 -9.11
N GLY A 145 -2.57 -10.62 -8.72
CA GLY A 145 -2.25 -10.15 -7.39
C GLY A 145 -2.89 -8.81 -7.05
N SER A 146 -2.95 -7.88 -8.02
CA SER A 146 -3.67 -6.61 -7.84
C SER A 146 -5.16 -6.82 -7.53
N ILE A 147 -5.80 -7.75 -8.23
CA ILE A 147 -7.22 -8.10 -7.97
C ILE A 147 -7.38 -8.76 -6.60
N ALA A 148 -6.48 -9.68 -6.26
CA ALA A 148 -6.48 -10.34 -4.95
C ALA A 148 -6.31 -9.34 -3.80
N ARG A 149 -5.45 -8.32 -3.97
CA ARG A 149 -5.26 -7.25 -2.99
C ARG A 149 -6.57 -6.51 -2.70
N VAL A 150 -7.37 -6.22 -3.72
CA VAL A 150 -8.68 -5.59 -3.52
C VAL A 150 -9.59 -6.46 -2.66
N GLY A 151 -9.68 -7.77 -2.94
CA GLY A 151 -10.44 -8.71 -2.12
C GLY A 151 -9.93 -8.77 -0.67
N TYR A 152 -8.63 -8.76 -0.46
CA TYR A 152 -8.02 -8.69 0.87
C TYR A 152 -8.37 -7.40 1.62
N GLN A 153 -8.28 -6.25 0.95
CA GLN A 153 -8.67 -4.96 1.52
C GLN A 153 -10.16 -4.89 1.86
N MET A 154 -11.03 -5.52 1.07
CA MET A 154 -12.45 -5.65 1.38
C MET A 154 -12.69 -6.44 2.68
N LEU A 155 -11.94 -7.53 2.92
CA LEU A 155 -12.01 -8.28 4.18
C LEU A 155 -11.58 -7.44 5.38
N LEU A 156 -10.47 -6.71 5.26
CA LEU A 156 -10.00 -5.82 6.32
C LEU A 156 -10.99 -4.70 6.59
N PHE A 157 -11.62 -4.17 5.54
CA PHE A 157 -12.64 -3.13 5.72
C PHE A 157 -13.91 -3.67 6.40
N ALA A 158 -14.31 -4.91 6.07
CA ALA A 158 -15.45 -5.56 6.72
C ALA A 158 -15.27 -5.65 8.25
N ASP A 159 -14.04 -5.90 8.73
CA ASP A 159 -13.72 -5.94 10.16
C ASP A 159 -13.88 -4.59 10.88
N GLU A 160 -13.72 -3.51 10.15
CA GLU A 160 -13.82 -2.15 10.72
C GLU A 160 -15.26 -1.65 10.83
N LEU A 161 -16.17 -2.25 10.06
CA LEU A 161 -17.54 -1.76 9.93
C LEU A 161 -18.42 -2.17 11.12
N THR A 162 -19.35 -1.28 11.48
CA THR A 162 -20.47 -1.56 12.40
C THR A 162 -21.77 -1.88 11.63
N ASP A 163 -21.78 -1.68 10.31
CA ASP A 163 -22.90 -2.04 9.43
C ASP A 163 -22.74 -3.50 8.99
N ASP A 164 -23.48 -4.40 9.63
CA ASP A 164 -23.43 -5.84 9.36
C ASP A 164 -23.77 -6.18 7.89
N ALA A 165 -24.64 -5.43 7.24
CA ALA A 165 -25.03 -5.69 5.85
C ALA A 165 -23.89 -5.37 4.89
N LEU A 166 -23.24 -4.23 5.08
CA LEU A 166 -22.09 -3.84 4.26
C LEU A 166 -20.88 -4.73 4.54
N ALA A 167 -20.60 -5.05 5.82
CA ALA A 167 -19.53 -5.97 6.18
C ALA A 167 -19.71 -7.36 5.55
N LYS A 168 -20.93 -7.88 5.56
CA LYS A 168 -21.28 -9.13 4.90
C LYS A 168 -21.08 -9.04 3.38
N LEU A 169 -21.52 -7.96 2.75
CA LEU A 169 -21.33 -7.75 1.31
C LEU A 169 -19.85 -7.76 0.93
N LEU A 170 -19.00 -7.04 1.67
CA LEU A 170 -17.55 -7.01 1.40
C LEU A 170 -16.92 -8.39 1.57
N THR A 171 -17.33 -9.14 2.60
CA THR A 171 -16.86 -10.49 2.82
C THR A 171 -17.25 -11.42 1.67
N GLU A 172 -18.50 -11.35 1.20
CA GLU A 172 -18.98 -12.13 0.06
C GLU A 172 -18.21 -11.77 -1.23
N GLN A 173 -17.96 -10.49 -1.48
CA GLN A 173 -17.16 -10.04 -2.63
C GLN A 173 -15.73 -10.57 -2.58
N ALA A 174 -15.10 -10.58 -1.41
CA ALA A 174 -13.76 -11.14 -1.23
C ALA A 174 -13.73 -12.65 -1.49
N ILE A 175 -14.74 -13.41 -1.04
CA ILE A 175 -14.88 -14.84 -1.32
C ILE A 175 -15.06 -15.08 -2.83
N TRP A 176 -15.90 -14.29 -3.49
CA TRP A 176 -16.14 -14.43 -4.92
C TRP A 176 -14.89 -14.08 -5.73
N CYS A 177 -14.18 -13.02 -5.35
CA CYS A 177 -12.89 -12.66 -5.95
C CYS A 177 -11.88 -13.80 -5.82
N ALA A 178 -11.70 -14.35 -4.63
CA ALA A 178 -10.78 -15.46 -4.39
C ALA A 178 -11.17 -16.72 -5.18
N THR A 179 -12.46 -16.99 -5.27
CA THR A 179 -13.02 -18.13 -6.04
C THR A 179 -12.78 -17.94 -7.53
N TRP A 180 -13.04 -16.74 -8.05
CA TRP A 180 -12.81 -16.41 -9.45
C TRP A 180 -11.33 -16.59 -9.81
N LEU A 181 -10.42 -16.05 -9.00
CA LEU A 181 -8.97 -16.21 -9.21
C LEU A 181 -8.55 -17.68 -9.19
N ALA A 182 -9.05 -18.47 -8.25
CA ALA A 182 -8.75 -19.90 -8.16
C ALA A 182 -9.22 -20.72 -9.37
N GLN A 183 -10.34 -20.33 -9.97
CA GLN A 183 -10.95 -21.05 -11.11
C GLN A 183 -10.40 -20.62 -12.47
N HIS A 184 -9.95 -19.36 -12.61
CA HIS A 184 -9.61 -18.79 -13.91
C HIS A 184 -8.12 -18.51 -14.09
N VAL A 185 -7.33 -18.28 -13.01
CA VAL A 185 -5.91 -18.00 -13.17
C VAL A 185 -5.11 -19.29 -13.24
N GLN A 186 -4.49 -19.54 -14.38
CA GLN A 186 -3.61 -20.69 -14.59
C GLN A 186 -2.26 -20.43 -13.89
N ARG A 187 -1.89 -21.33 -12.97
CA ARG A 187 -0.55 -21.28 -12.33
C ARG A 187 0.55 -21.68 -13.33
N LEU A 188 1.75 -21.13 -13.08
CA LEU A 188 2.96 -21.50 -13.83
C LEU A 188 3.38 -22.94 -13.53
N PRO A 189 4.25 -23.55 -14.38
CA PRO A 189 4.76 -24.91 -14.15
C PRO A 189 5.49 -25.10 -12.82
N ASN A 190 6.08 -24.05 -12.27
CA ASN A 190 6.72 -24.07 -10.94
C ASN A 190 5.71 -24.01 -9.77
N GLY A 191 4.40 -23.99 -10.05
CA GLY A 191 3.34 -23.94 -9.05
C GLY A 191 2.99 -22.53 -8.55
N TRP A 192 3.70 -21.50 -9.02
CA TRP A 192 3.47 -20.12 -8.63
C TRP A 192 2.48 -19.40 -9.53
N PHE A 193 2.11 -18.18 -9.17
CA PHE A 193 1.21 -17.34 -9.96
C PHE A 193 1.97 -16.56 -11.02
N PRO A 194 1.44 -16.43 -12.24
CA PRO A 194 1.99 -15.53 -13.24
C PRO A 194 1.75 -14.07 -12.81
N ARG A 195 2.70 -13.20 -13.14
CA ARG A 195 2.57 -11.76 -12.89
C ARG A 195 1.39 -11.14 -13.65
N ARG A 196 1.22 -11.56 -14.90
CA ARG A 196 0.16 -11.10 -15.79
C ARG A 196 -0.56 -12.28 -16.41
N VAL A 197 -1.84 -12.12 -16.61
CA VAL A 197 -2.69 -13.10 -17.28
C VAL A 197 -3.59 -12.43 -18.31
N THR A 198 -3.96 -13.19 -19.34
CA THR A 198 -5.00 -12.79 -20.30
C THR A 198 -6.35 -12.69 -19.60
N PRO A 199 -7.37 -12.06 -20.20
CA PRO A 199 -8.74 -12.06 -19.67
C PRO A 199 -9.33 -13.48 -19.48
N THR A 200 -8.76 -14.50 -20.15
CA THR A 200 -9.12 -15.90 -20.00
C THR A 200 -8.31 -16.65 -18.94
N GLY A 201 -7.35 -15.94 -18.27
CA GLY A 201 -6.57 -16.48 -17.16
C GLY A 201 -5.29 -17.21 -17.53
N GLU A 202 -4.91 -17.23 -18.80
CA GLU A 202 -3.64 -17.81 -19.26
C GLU A 202 -2.48 -16.86 -18.98
N PRO A 203 -1.28 -17.38 -18.63
CA PRO A 203 -0.11 -16.54 -18.46
C PRO A 203 0.16 -15.65 -19.68
N TYR A 204 0.28 -14.34 -19.46
CA TYR A 204 0.54 -13.35 -20.49
C TYR A 204 2.03 -12.98 -20.49
N PRO A 205 2.80 -13.33 -21.53
CA PRO A 205 4.22 -13.06 -21.58
C PRO A 205 4.50 -11.55 -21.77
N TYR A 206 5.33 -10.98 -20.92
CA TYR A 206 5.71 -9.57 -20.99
C TYR A 206 6.37 -9.18 -22.33
N ALA A 207 7.09 -10.13 -22.93
CA ALA A 207 7.70 -9.95 -24.26
C ALA A 207 6.70 -9.58 -25.37
N ALA A 208 5.40 -9.82 -25.18
CA ALA A 208 4.36 -9.38 -26.10
C ALA A 208 4.20 -7.85 -26.16
N GLU A 209 4.60 -7.15 -25.09
CA GLU A 209 4.49 -5.68 -24.98
C GLU A 209 5.83 -4.96 -25.13
N SER A 210 6.93 -5.65 -24.93
CA SER A 210 8.28 -5.08 -24.86
C SER A 210 9.21 -5.72 -25.86
N LEU A 211 10.25 -5.00 -26.24
CA LEU A 211 11.37 -5.52 -27.04
C LEU A 211 12.23 -6.53 -26.25
N SER A 212 12.11 -6.52 -24.94
CA SER A 212 12.84 -7.43 -24.03
C SER A 212 11.86 -8.32 -23.26
N PRO A 213 12.17 -9.62 -23.07
CA PRO A 213 11.41 -10.48 -22.20
C PRO A 213 11.40 -9.93 -20.77
N ASP A 214 10.29 -10.10 -20.06
CA ASP A 214 10.23 -9.82 -18.64
C ASP A 214 11.13 -10.83 -17.89
N PRO A 215 12.23 -10.38 -17.25
CA PRO A 215 13.15 -11.26 -16.57
C PRO A 215 12.59 -11.90 -15.30
N ILE A 216 11.43 -11.41 -14.81
CA ILE A 216 10.80 -11.85 -13.57
C ILE A 216 9.45 -12.53 -13.80
N PHE A 217 9.07 -12.82 -15.05
CA PHE A 217 7.76 -13.39 -15.39
C PHE A 217 7.42 -14.64 -14.56
N ASP A 218 8.40 -15.47 -14.28
CA ASP A 218 8.29 -16.73 -13.55
C ASP A 218 8.67 -16.64 -12.07
N CYS A 219 9.11 -15.49 -11.57
CA CYS A 219 9.53 -15.26 -10.19
C CYS A 219 8.98 -13.98 -9.55
N SER A 220 7.92 -13.40 -10.12
CA SER A 220 7.28 -12.19 -9.60
C SER A 220 6.73 -12.42 -8.19
N GLY A 221 6.95 -11.44 -7.31
CA GLY A 221 6.40 -11.41 -5.96
C GLY A 221 4.90 -11.10 -5.91
N ASP A 222 4.30 -10.59 -6.99
CA ASP A 222 2.88 -10.19 -7.04
C ASP A 222 1.92 -11.32 -6.63
N GLY A 223 2.26 -12.58 -6.94
CA GLY A 223 1.47 -13.75 -6.55
C GLY A 223 1.24 -13.92 -5.05
N ILE A 224 2.09 -13.32 -4.20
CA ILE A 224 1.93 -13.38 -2.74
C ILE A 224 0.61 -12.76 -2.28
N GLN A 225 0.09 -11.77 -2.99
CA GLN A 225 -1.18 -11.12 -2.65
C GLN A 225 -2.37 -12.06 -2.87
N THR A 226 -2.30 -12.95 -3.88
CA THR A 226 -3.31 -14.01 -4.06
C THR A 226 -3.26 -15.01 -2.89
N LEU A 227 -2.07 -15.43 -2.50
CA LEU A 227 -1.89 -16.31 -1.34
C LEU A 227 -2.36 -15.63 -0.05
N GLN A 228 -2.08 -14.34 0.13
CA GLN A 228 -2.52 -13.55 1.29
C GLN A 228 -4.05 -13.55 1.43
N LEU A 229 -4.77 -13.28 0.34
CA LEU A 229 -6.23 -13.34 0.33
C LEU A 229 -6.75 -14.73 0.73
N TRP A 230 -6.19 -15.80 0.16
CA TRP A 230 -6.62 -17.16 0.46
C TRP A 230 -6.32 -17.57 1.91
N VAL A 231 -5.14 -17.25 2.42
CA VAL A 231 -4.76 -17.52 3.82
C VAL A 231 -5.71 -16.79 4.77
N GLU A 232 -6.01 -15.52 4.50
CA GLU A 232 -6.90 -14.73 5.35
C GLU A 232 -8.34 -15.29 5.38
N LEU A 233 -8.87 -15.66 4.22
CA LEU A 233 -10.19 -16.30 4.13
C LEU A 233 -10.23 -17.66 4.84
N ALA A 234 -9.16 -18.45 4.73
CA ALA A 234 -9.08 -19.75 5.37
C ALA A 234 -8.97 -19.63 6.90
N LEU A 235 -8.19 -18.67 7.41
CA LEU A 235 -8.10 -18.39 8.86
C LEU A 235 -9.45 -18.01 9.47
N ARG A 236 -10.31 -17.36 8.69
CA ARG A 236 -11.68 -17.00 9.09
C ARG A 236 -12.69 -18.15 8.89
N GLY A 237 -12.25 -19.31 8.37
CA GLY A 237 -13.13 -20.43 8.06
C GLY A 237 -14.11 -20.17 6.91
N LEU A 238 -13.83 -19.18 6.05
CA LEU A 238 -14.70 -18.78 4.96
C LEU A 238 -14.48 -19.59 3.67
N ILE A 239 -13.32 -20.23 3.53
CA ILE A 239 -12.99 -21.14 2.42
C ILE A 239 -12.30 -22.39 2.98
N GLY A 240 -12.48 -23.52 2.29
CA GLY A 240 -11.94 -24.84 2.71
C GLY A 240 -10.75 -25.33 1.89
N THR A 241 -10.01 -24.46 1.19
CA THR A 241 -8.96 -24.80 0.22
C THR A 241 -7.57 -24.99 0.85
N TYR A 242 -7.50 -25.55 2.06
CA TYR A 242 -6.23 -25.76 2.79
C TYR A 242 -5.18 -26.53 1.98
N GLY A 243 -5.58 -27.56 1.20
CA GLY A 243 -4.68 -28.33 0.35
C GLY A 243 -4.01 -27.47 -0.72
N THR A 244 -4.77 -26.63 -1.40
CA THR A 244 -4.24 -25.71 -2.40
C THR A 244 -3.32 -24.66 -1.81
N ILE A 245 -3.67 -24.12 -0.63
CA ILE A 245 -2.81 -23.17 0.09
C ILE A 245 -1.48 -23.85 0.45
N ALA A 246 -1.51 -25.07 1.00
CA ALA A 246 -0.31 -25.81 1.35
C ALA A 246 0.59 -26.09 0.14
N GLU A 247 0.00 -26.44 -1.03
CA GLU A 247 0.76 -26.63 -2.27
C GLU A 247 1.46 -25.35 -2.73
N VAL A 248 0.77 -24.21 -2.69
CA VAL A 248 1.33 -22.91 -3.11
C VAL A 248 2.42 -22.45 -2.14
N VAL A 249 2.18 -22.57 -0.83
CA VAL A 249 3.20 -22.28 0.20
C VAL A 249 4.43 -23.17 0.02
N LYS A 250 4.22 -24.46 -0.25
CA LYS A 250 5.32 -25.39 -0.51
C LYS A 250 6.12 -24.99 -1.77
N ALA A 251 5.44 -24.62 -2.85
CA ALA A 251 6.12 -24.15 -4.06
C ALA A 251 6.95 -22.90 -3.81
N PHE A 252 6.44 -21.96 -3.01
CA PHE A 252 7.18 -20.76 -2.59
C PHE A 252 8.43 -21.11 -1.78
N VAL A 253 8.27 -21.92 -0.75
CA VAL A 253 9.38 -22.30 0.17
C VAL A 253 10.43 -23.13 -0.56
N ASP A 254 10.04 -24.13 -1.35
CA ASP A 254 10.95 -25.00 -2.12
C ASP A 254 11.79 -24.23 -3.14
N ALA A 255 11.23 -23.16 -3.71
CA ALA A 255 11.93 -22.28 -4.64
C ALA A 255 12.90 -21.30 -3.94
N GLY A 256 12.89 -21.21 -2.61
CA GLY A 256 13.62 -20.20 -1.87
C GLY A 256 12.96 -18.83 -1.87
N GLY A 257 11.70 -18.75 -2.30
CA GLY A 257 10.87 -17.56 -2.42
C GLY A 257 10.78 -16.99 -3.85
N PHE A 258 9.73 -16.25 -4.09
CA PHE A 258 9.50 -15.47 -5.31
C PHE A 258 9.42 -14.00 -4.89
N PHE A 259 10.52 -13.28 -5.01
CA PHE A 259 10.69 -11.94 -4.49
C PHE A 259 10.86 -10.87 -5.60
N GLY A 260 10.62 -11.25 -6.83
CA GLY A 260 10.61 -10.33 -7.96
C GLY A 260 9.54 -9.25 -7.80
N SER A 261 9.58 -8.27 -8.66
CA SER A 261 8.76 -7.07 -8.55
C SER A 261 7.27 -7.35 -8.36
N VAL A 262 6.68 -6.66 -7.41
CA VAL A 262 5.25 -6.61 -7.12
C VAL A 262 4.60 -5.48 -7.92
N ASN A 263 5.31 -4.36 -8.09
CA ASN A 263 4.86 -3.25 -8.91
C ASN A 263 4.70 -3.65 -10.38
N HIS A 264 3.71 -3.06 -11.04
CA HIS A 264 3.33 -3.47 -12.40
C HIS A 264 4.36 -3.14 -13.48
N ASP A 265 5.23 -2.18 -13.24
CA ASP A 265 6.20 -1.61 -14.17
C ASP A 265 7.67 -1.82 -13.77
N THR A 266 7.93 -2.60 -12.74
CA THR A 266 9.27 -2.91 -12.24
C THR A 266 9.73 -4.31 -12.66
N TYR A 267 11.04 -4.58 -12.65
CA TYR A 267 11.62 -5.72 -13.37
C TYR A 267 12.75 -6.43 -12.64
N ASP A 268 12.96 -6.16 -11.36
CA ASP A 268 14.00 -6.83 -10.58
C ASP A 268 13.54 -8.16 -9.97
N ARG A 269 14.52 -9.01 -9.65
CA ARG A 269 14.27 -10.29 -8.98
C ARG A 269 14.04 -10.16 -7.50
N HIS A 270 14.34 -9.00 -6.94
CA HIS A 270 14.27 -8.71 -5.52
C HIS A 270 13.73 -7.29 -5.30
N GLU A 271 12.51 -7.20 -4.81
CA GLU A 271 11.86 -5.95 -4.42
C GLU A 271 11.50 -6.02 -2.93
N ASN A 272 11.76 -4.96 -2.18
CA ASN A 272 11.61 -4.97 -0.72
C ASN A 272 10.19 -5.35 -0.28
N VAL A 273 9.17 -4.84 -0.94
CA VAL A 273 7.76 -5.10 -0.60
C VAL A 273 7.37 -6.57 -0.80
N ALA A 274 8.01 -7.27 -1.76
CA ALA A 274 7.77 -8.70 -1.95
C ALA A 274 8.20 -9.49 -0.71
N TYR A 275 9.30 -9.11 -0.09
CA TYR A 275 9.77 -9.69 1.18
C TYR A 275 8.84 -9.38 2.35
N ALA A 276 8.38 -8.12 2.46
CA ALA A 276 7.46 -7.69 3.52
C ALA A 276 6.13 -8.43 3.45
N LEU A 277 5.50 -8.46 2.27
CA LEU A 277 4.25 -9.17 2.03
C LEU A 277 4.39 -10.68 2.23
N ALA A 278 5.50 -11.27 1.78
CA ALA A 278 5.77 -12.69 1.98
C ALA A 278 5.90 -13.03 3.47
N PHE A 279 6.63 -12.23 4.25
CA PHE A 279 6.73 -12.42 5.69
C PHE A 279 5.36 -12.41 6.36
N ARG A 280 4.57 -11.36 6.15
CA ARG A 280 3.24 -11.20 6.74
C ARG A 280 2.30 -12.36 6.37
N THR A 281 2.36 -12.81 5.12
CA THR A 281 1.53 -13.91 4.61
C THR A 281 1.95 -15.26 5.19
N LEU A 282 3.26 -15.57 5.16
CA LEU A 282 3.76 -16.86 5.61
C LEU A 282 3.69 -17.02 7.14
N LEU A 283 3.82 -15.94 7.90
CA LEU A 283 3.60 -15.95 9.34
C LEU A 283 2.18 -16.44 9.67
N LYS A 284 1.17 -15.92 8.96
CA LYS A 284 -0.22 -16.38 9.07
C LYS A 284 -0.42 -17.80 8.54
N ALA A 285 0.19 -18.13 7.40
CA ALA A 285 0.11 -19.47 6.80
C ALA A 285 0.72 -20.54 7.69
N SER A 286 1.80 -20.26 8.43
CA SER A 286 2.41 -21.20 9.37
C SER A 286 1.44 -21.60 10.49
N SER A 287 0.66 -20.65 11.00
CA SER A 287 -0.38 -20.90 11.99
C SER A 287 -1.57 -21.67 11.41
N LEU A 288 -1.97 -21.33 10.17
CA LEU A 288 -3.07 -22.00 9.46
C LEU A 288 -2.77 -23.47 9.17
N LEU A 289 -1.53 -23.77 8.77
CA LEU A 289 -1.09 -25.11 8.35
C LEU A 289 -0.45 -25.91 9.50
N ASP A 290 -0.30 -25.31 10.68
CA ASP A 290 0.38 -25.89 11.85
C ASP A 290 1.81 -26.38 11.50
N ASP A 291 2.56 -25.58 10.73
CA ASP A 291 3.89 -25.92 10.26
C ASP A 291 4.92 -24.85 10.68
N PRO A 292 5.74 -25.12 11.72
CA PRO A 292 6.73 -24.18 12.21
C PRO A 292 7.87 -23.91 11.20
N SER A 293 8.13 -24.81 10.24
CA SER A 293 9.16 -24.59 9.23
C SER A 293 8.83 -23.43 8.30
N ILE A 294 7.54 -23.17 8.06
CA ILE A 294 7.06 -22.00 7.30
C ILE A 294 7.37 -20.71 8.08
N ARG A 295 7.17 -20.73 9.41
CA ARG A 295 7.53 -19.59 10.27
C ARG A 295 9.04 -19.33 10.25
N ASP A 296 9.84 -20.37 10.36
CA ASP A 296 11.31 -20.26 10.27
C ASP A 296 11.74 -19.66 8.92
N PHE A 297 11.12 -20.08 7.83
CA PHE A 297 11.36 -19.49 6.51
C PHE A 297 10.93 -18.02 6.45
N ALA A 298 9.78 -17.68 6.99
CA ALA A 298 9.29 -16.30 7.04
C ALA A 298 10.32 -15.38 7.73
N TYR A 299 10.85 -15.78 8.89
CA TYR A 299 11.84 -14.98 9.61
C TYR A 299 13.22 -14.98 8.93
N ASN A 300 13.74 -16.17 8.58
CA ASN A 300 15.13 -16.31 8.15
C ASN A 300 15.35 -15.92 6.68
N VAL A 301 14.31 -15.95 5.85
CA VAL A 301 14.42 -15.62 4.43
C VAL A 301 13.66 -14.33 4.14
N CYS A 302 12.38 -14.25 4.51
CA CYS A 302 11.58 -13.09 4.12
C CYS A 302 11.92 -11.84 4.95
N LEU A 303 11.79 -11.89 6.28
CA LEU A 303 12.03 -10.69 7.11
C LEU A 303 13.49 -10.25 7.05
N ARG A 304 14.45 -11.18 7.18
CA ARG A 304 15.89 -10.88 7.04
C ARG A 304 16.27 -10.41 5.63
N GLY A 305 15.48 -10.78 4.61
CA GLY A 305 15.67 -10.29 3.25
C GLY A 305 15.55 -8.78 3.13
N LEU A 306 14.80 -8.14 4.03
CA LEU A 306 14.67 -6.68 4.09
C LEU A 306 15.98 -5.98 4.49
N ASP A 307 16.89 -6.65 5.17
CA ASP A 307 18.16 -6.03 5.62
C ASP A 307 19.01 -5.53 4.45
N ARG A 308 18.91 -6.16 3.28
CA ARG A 308 19.62 -5.73 2.06
C ARG A 308 19.20 -4.36 1.55
N PHE A 309 17.96 -3.96 1.85
CA PHE A 309 17.37 -2.72 1.35
C PHE A 309 17.50 -1.55 2.33
N LYS A 310 17.98 -1.80 3.56
CA LYS A 310 18.09 -0.76 4.59
C LYS A 310 19.14 0.29 4.24
N MET A 311 18.75 1.55 4.23
CA MET A 311 19.62 2.68 3.99
C MET A 311 20.16 3.21 5.31
N THR A 312 21.44 3.04 5.55
CA THR A 312 22.13 3.40 6.80
C THR A 312 22.72 4.82 6.78
N GLU A 313 22.74 5.47 5.63
CA GLU A 313 23.25 6.82 5.41
C GLU A 313 22.40 7.57 4.39
N ASP A 314 22.51 8.89 4.39
CA ASP A 314 21.91 9.73 3.39
C ASP A 314 22.69 9.62 2.07
N LYS A 315 21.98 9.50 0.95
CA LYS A 315 22.58 9.37 -0.38
C LYS A 315 22.50 10.68 -1.16
N ASN A 316 23.64 11.10 -1.69
CA ASN A 316 23.75 12.31 -2.51
C ASN A 316 23.13 13.58 -1.87
N GLY A 317 23.14 13.68 -0.55
CA GLY A 317 22.54 14.80 0.18
C GLY A 317 21.02 14.72 0.33
N VAL A 318 20.42 13.59 -0.06
CA VAL A 318 18.99 13.31 0.15
C VAL A 318 18.80 12.57 1.46
N ALA A 319 17.77 12.94 2.23
CA ALA A 319 17.46 12.32 3.53
C ALA A 319 16.88 10.91 3.33
N THR A 320 17.72 9.94 3.00
CA THR A 320 17.34 8.55 2.73
C THR A 320 17.60 7.61 3.89
N LYS A 321 18.44 8.02 4.86
CA LYS A 321 18.74 7.19 6.03
C LYS A 321 17.48 6.78 6.78
N GLY A 322 17.33 5.47 6.97
CA GLY A 322 16.19 4.86 7.64
C GLY A 322 15.09 4.38 6.71
N LEU A 323 15.15 4.71 5.41
CA LEU A 323 14.29 4.12 4.38
C LEU A 323 14.85 2.78 3.90
N LEU A 324 14.01 2.01 3.21
CA LEU A 324 14.38 0.89 2.38
C LEU A 324 14.31 1.32 0.91
N PHE A 325 15.36 1.06 0.12
CA PHE A 325 15.24 1.24 -1.33
C PHE A 325 14.39 0.13 -1.96
N MET A 326 13.80 0.42 -3.11
CA MET A 326 12.81 -0.43 -3.74
C MET A 326 13.40 -1.75 -4.25
N GLU A 327 14.30 -1.66 -5.21
CA GLU A 327 14.95 -2.79 -5.88
C GLU A 327 16.35 -2.41 -6.40
N GLU A 328 17.16 -3.39 -6.79
CA GLU A 328 18.58 -3.16 -7.05
C GLU A 328 18.88 -2.29 -8.28
N SER A 329 17.98 -2.27 -9.27
CA SER A 329 18.13 -1.47 -10.49
C SER A 329 17.56 -0.06 -10.40
N TRP A 330 16.80 0.24 -9.33
CA TRP A 330 16.14 1.54 -9.13
C TRP A 330 16.64 2.21 -7.85
N ASN A 331 17.35 3.30 -8.01
CA ASN A 331 17.87 4.09 -6.89
C ASN A 331 16.79 5.00 -6.29
N THR A 332 15.67 4.40 -5.89
CA THR A 332 14.47 5.04 -5.37
C THR A 332 13.93 4.27 -4.17
N ALA A 333 13.42 4.98 -3.18
CA ALA A 333 12.69 4.40 -2.06
C ALA A 333 11.22 4.80 -2.18
N TYR A 334 10.35 3.88 -2.58
CA TYR A 334 8.91 4.12 -2.60
C TYR A 334 8.29 4.03 -1.21
N LEU A 335 7.40 4.97 -0.89
CA LEU A 335 6.96 5.13 0.49
C LEU A 335 5.84 4.15 0.88
N TRP A 336 5.02 3.68 -0.06
CA TRP A 336 4.05 2.62 0.25
C TRP A 336 4.75 1.29 0.58
N GLU A 337 5.85 0.97 -0.07
CA GLU A 337 6.66 -0.21 0.21
C GLU A 337 7.33 -0.12 1.59
N ASN A 338 7.83 1.07 1.91
CA ASN A 338 8.38 1.36 3.23
C ASN A 338 7.32 1.22 4.33
N ALA A 339 6.08 1.62 4.07
CA ALA A 339 4.96 1.42 5.00
C ALA A 339 4.62 -0.08 5.17
N GLU A 340 4.59 -0.87 4.08
CA GLU A 340 4.40 -2.34 4.17
C GLU A 340 5.54 -3.01 4.96
N ALA A 341 6.79 -2.61 4.74
CA ALA A 341 7.92 -3.10 5.52
C ALA A 341 7.78 -2.74 7.01
N SER A 342 7.32 -1.52 7.32
CA SER A 342 7.01 -1.12 8.69
C SER A 342 5.92 -2.00 9.31
N CYS A 343 4.85 -2.33 8.57
CA CYS A 343 3.84 -3.29 9.01
C CYS A 343 4.42 -4.67 9.28
N ALA A 344 5.32 -5.17 8.41
CA ALA A 344 5.98 -6.46 8.61
C ALA A 344 6.81 -6.48 9.90
N PHE A 345 7.57 -5.43 10.18
CA PHE A 345 8.31 -5.32 11.44
C PHE A 345 7.40 -5.19 12.67
N LEU A 346 6.27 -4.48 12.57
CA LEU A 346 5.28 -4.44 13.65
C LEU A 346 4.62 -5.81 13.90
N ASP A 347 4.34 -6.57 12.84
CA ASP A 347 3.83 -7.94 12.97
C ASP A 347 4.88 -8.86 13.62
N ALA A 348 6.16 -8.72 13.27
CA ALA A 348 7.27 -9.44 13.92
C ALA A 348 7.42 -9.08 15.40
N PHE A 349 7.30 -7.79 15.76
CA PHE A 349 7.28 -7.35 17.15
C PHE A 349 6.08 -7.92 17.92
N ALA A 350 4.90 -7.95 17.31
CA ALA A 350 3.69 -8.53 17.91
C ALA A 350 3.85 -10.03 18.21
N ASP A 351 4.55 -10.76 17.33
CA ASP A 351 4.75 -12.20 17.44
C ASP A 351 5.88 -12.59 18.41
N THR A 352 6.94 -11.75 18.54
CA THR A 352 8.15 -12.12 19.30
C THR A 352 8.38 -11.29 20.56
N GLY A 353 7.88 -10.05 20.61
CA GLY A 353 8.21 -9.06 21.62
C GLY A 353 9.62 -8.47 21.49
N ASP A 354 10.34 -8.74 20.40
CA ASP A 354 11.68 -8.22 20.18
C ASP A 354 11.63 -6.73 19.76
N GLU A 355 12.12 -5.86 20.63
CA GLU A 355 12.10 -4.41 20.43
C GLU A 355 12.96 -3.94 19.24
N GLU A 356 13.84 -4.78 18.68
CA GLU A 356 14.58 -4.44 17.48
C GLU A 356 13.63 -4.21 16.31
N PHE A 357 12.62 -5.07 16.15
CA PHE A 357 11.61 -4.92 15.11
C PHE A 357 10.77 -3.65 15.29
N LEU A 358 10.44 -3.30 16.54
CA LEU A 358 9.75 -2.04 16.82
C LEU A 358 10.60 -0.83 16.42
N ARG A 359 11.90 -0.85 16.73
CA ARG A 359 12.83 0.22 16.34
C ARG A 359 12.95 0.34 14.83
N ASP A 360 13.01 -0.78 14.10
CA ASP A 360 13.05 -0.79 12.64
C ASP A 360 11.79 -0.17 12.04
N ALA A 361 10.60 -0.57 12.50
CA ALA A 361 9.33 0.00 12.05
C ALA A 361 9.27 1.52 12.26
N LEU A 362 9.59 1.99 13.48
CA LEU A 362 9.56 3.41 13.78
C LEU A 362 10.63 4.22 13.04
N THR A 363 11.79 3.64 12.79
CA THR A 363 12.85 4.25 11.99
C THR A 363 12.37 4.53 10.57
N ILE A 364 11.72 3.56 9.94
CA ILE A 364 11.15 3.71 8.60
C ILE A 364 10.08 4.79 8.60
N LEU A 365 9.12 4.75 9.53
CA LEU A 365 8.04 5.75 9.59
C LEU A 365 8.56 7.17 9.81
N ARG A 366 9.55 7.34 10.68
CA ARG A 366 10.18 8.64 10.92
C ARG A 366 10.97 9.13 9.70
N ALA A 367 11.63 8.24 8.96
CA ALA A 367 12.31 8.58 7.73
C ALA A 367 11.31 9.00 6.63
N ALA A 368 10.23 8.24 6.43
CA ALA A 368 9.18 8.58 5.48
C ALA A 368 8.51 9.93 5.79
N ALA A 369 8.26 10.23 7.07
CA ALA A 369 7.66 11.48 7.51
C ALA A 369 8.44 12.75 7.12
N LYS A 370 9.74 12.62 6.79
CA LYS A 370 10.57 13.74 6.31
C LYS A 370 10.22 14.22 4.91
N HIS A 371 9.44 13.45 4.16
CA HIS A 371 9.20 13.67 2.72
C HIS A 371 7.80 14.22 2.41
N HIS A 372 7.18 14.88 3.36
CA HIS A 372 6.00 15.71 3.13
C HIS A 372 6.37 17.05 2.50
N TYR A 373 5.53 17.54 1.60
CA TYR A 373 5.68 18.81 0.95
C TYR A 373 4.45 19.71 1.09
N GLY A 374 4.70 21.00 1.31
CA GLY A 374 3.70 22.05 1.28
C GLY A 374 2.62 21.98 2.36
N ASP A 375 1.71 22.95 2.33
CA ASP A 375 0.64 23.10 3.32
C ASP A 375 -0.52 22.11 3.10
N LYS A 376 -0.62 21.51 1.91
CA LYS A 376 -1.68 20.55 1.58
C LYS A 376 -1.46 19.17 2.17
N GLY A 377 -0.23 18.85 2.59
CA GLY A 377 0.10 17.57 3.20
C GLY A 377 0.57 16.51 2.21
N PHE A 378 0.91 16.88 0.99
CA PHE A 378 1.47 15.97 -0.01
C PHE A 378 2.61 15.13 0.58
N LEU A 379 2.48 13.81 0.50
CA LEU A 379 3.57 12.86 0.73
C LEU A 379 3.95 12.31 -0.64
N THR A 380 5.26 12.34 -0.96
CA THR A 380 5.76 11.87 -2.25
C THR A 380 5.47 10.39 -2.48
N GLU A 381 5.39 9.97 -3.75
CA GLU A 381 5.43 8.57 -4.14
C GLU A 381 6.71 7.89 -3.66
N GLY A 382 7.84 8.55 -3.89
CA GLY A 382 9.14 8.00 -3.57
C GLY A 382 10.22 9.08 -3.44
N VAL A 383 11.39 8.61 -3.05
CA VAL A 383 12.58 9.42 -2.82
C VAL A 383 13.70 8.91 -3.72
N ASP A 384 14.16 9.75 -4.63
CA ASP A 384 15.20 9.45 -5.62
C ASP A 384 16.49 10.20 -5.25
N TRP A 385 17.65 9.58 -5.40
CA TRP A 385 18.94 10.18 -5.04
C TRP A 385 19.93 10.26 -6.21
N ASP A 386 19.56 9.83 -7.41
CA ASP A 386 20.42 9.92 -8.60
C ASP A 386 19.68 10.18 -9.92
N ASN A 387 18.39 10.48 -9.84
CA ASN A 387 17.56 10.78 -11.01
C ASN A 387 17.45 9.61 -12.03
N VAL A 388 17.42 8.38 -11.56
CA VAL A 388 17.24 7.19 -12.41
C VAL A 388 15.78 6.98 -12.80
N VAL A 389 14.84 7.41 -11.97
CA VAL A 389 13.41 7.25 -12.26
C VAL A 389 13.04 8.06 -13.51
N GLY A 390 12.89 7.36 -14.64
CA GLY A 390 12.74 7.97 -15.97
C GLY A 390 11.58 8.93 -16.12
N SER A 391 10.49 8.73 -15.39
CA SER A 391 9.31 9.61 -15.38
C SER A 391 9.62 11.03 -14.90
N GLN A 392 10.69 11.25 -14.16
CA GLN A 392 11.07 12.59 -13.69
C GLN A 392 11.55 13.51 -14.83
N HIS A 393 11.95 12.97 -15.95
CA HIS A 393 12.27 13.77 -17.14
C HIS A 393 11.09 14.63 -17.62
N HIS A 394 9.86 14.19 -17.39
CA HIS A 394 8.65 14.89 -17.81
C HIS A 394 8.37 16.16 -16.99
N ILE A 395 8.94 16.27 -15.81
CA ILE A 395 8.77 17.46 -14.94
C ILE A 395 10.00 18.38 -14.95
N GLY A 396 10.94 18.13 -15.85
CA GLY A 396 12.06 19.02 -16.19
C GLY A 396 13.27 18.89 -15.28
N GLY A 397 14.40 18.53 -15.87
CA GLY A 397 15.70 18.49 -15.23
C GLY A 397 15.92 17.32 -14.28
N ALA A 398 17.16 17.14 -13.85
CA ALA A 398 17.53 16.18 -12.83
C ALA A 398 16.90 16.55 -11.49
N GLN A 399 16.36 15.55 -10.80
CA GLN A 399 15.76 15.72 -9.50
C GLN A 399 16.33 14.73 -8.51
N PHE A 400 16.72 15.26 -7.37
CA PHE A 400 17.16 14.49 -6.22
C PHE A 400 16.20 14.78 -5.07
N GLY A 401 15.74 13.73 -4.40
CA GLY A 401 14.83 13.86 -3.30
C GLY A 401 13.41 13.39 -3.61
N ALA A 402 12.42 14.03 -3.02
CA ALA A 402 11.03 13.64 -3.18
C ALA A 402 10.55 13.80 -4.63
N ILE A 403 9.96 12.76 -5.18
CA ILE A 403 9.31 12.77 -6.49
C ILE A 403 8.12 13.74 -6.43
N ARG A 404 7.84 14.47 -7.51
CA ARG A 404 6.85 15.55 -7.53
C ARG A 404 5.41 15.12 -7.77
N TYR A 405 5.16 13.86 -7.79
CA TYR A 405 3.83 13.27 -7.92
C TYR A 405 3.67 12.14 -6.91
N THR A 406 2.42 11.74 -6.70
CA THR A 406 2.07 10.64 -5.80
C THR A 406 0.75 10.04 -6.22
N GLU A 407 0.51 8.81 -5.81
CA GLU A 407 -0.83 8.24 -5.79
C GLU A 407 -1.53 8.63 -4.48
N PRO A 408 -2.59 9.43 -4.56
CA PRO A 408 -3.22 9.97 -3.36
C PRO A 408 -3.81 8.91 -2.43
N LEU A 409 -4.24 7.77 -2.98
CA LEU A 409 -4.86 6.67 -2.25
C LEU A 409 -3.93 5.46 -2.01
N LEU A 410 -2.69 5.51 -2.49
CA LEU A 410 -1.67 4.47 -2.26
C LEU A 410 -0.46 5.06 -1.52
N ASN A 411 0.55 5.54 -2.23
CA ASN A 411 1.79 6.01 -1.62
C ASN A 411 1.58 7.10 -0.57
N ASN A 412 0.70 8.04 -0.85
CA ASN A 412 0.41 9.14 0.09
C ASN A 412 -0.30 8.66 1.37
N LEU A 413 -1.21 7.68 1.28
CA LEU A 413 -2.01 7.24 2.44
C LEU A 413 -1.42 6.04 3.19
N HIS A 414 -0.58 5.24 2.57
CA HIS A 414 -0.20 3.94 3.12
C HIS A 414 0.51 4.01 4.48
N ILE A 415 1.09 5.16 4.81
CA ILE A 415 1.69 5.42 6.12
C ILE A 415 0.68 5.41 7.28
N VAL A 416 -0.61 5.50 6.99
CA VAL A 416 -1.69 5.51 7.99
C VAL A 416 -1.77 4.16 8.70
N GLU A 417 -1.77 3.05 7.96
CA GLU A 417 -1.87 1.70 8.55
C GLU A 417 -0.82 1.44 9.64
N PRO A 418 0.50 1.49 9.36
CA PRO A 418 1.49 1.19 10.37
C PRO A 418 1.50 2.23 11.51
N THR A 419 1.19 3.48 11.22
CA THR A 419 1.11 4.52 12.25
C THR A 419 -0.02 4.23 13.25
N LEU A 420 -1.22 3.93 12.77
CA LEU A 420 -2.36 3.60 13.63
C LEU A 420 -2.13 2.29 14.37
N ASN A 421 -1.63 1.25 13.70
CA ASN A 421 -1.26 -0.01 14.33
C ASN A 421 -0.34 0.20 15.53
N TYR A 422 0.68 1.05 15.37
CA TYR A 422 1.58 1.39 16.46
C TYR A 422 0.87 2.16 17.59
N LEU A 423 0.13 3.21 17.26
CA LEU A 423 -0.55 4.05 18.24
C LEU A 423 -1.61 3.29 19.05
N GLU A 424 -2.36 2.43 18.40
CA GLU A 424 -3.45 1.68 19.03
C GLU A 424 -2.95 0.55 19.94
N ARG A 425 -1.85 -0.11 19.58
CA ARG A 425 -1.41 -1.34 20.24
C ARG A 425 -0.27 -1.13 21.24
N TRP A 426 0.65 -0.20 20.99
CA TRP A 426 1.91 -0.11 21.73
C TRP A 426 2.25 1.27 22.29
N ALA A 427 1.67 2.36 21.78
CA ALA A 427 1.88 3.67 22.35
C ALA A 427 1.30 3.78 23.77
N THR A 428 2.03 4.44 24.65
CA THR A 428 1.54 4.74 25.99
C THR A 428 0.45 5.81 25.92
N LYS A 429 -0.72 5.53 26.48
CA LYS A 429 -1.88 6.44 26.45
C LYS A 429 -2.05 7.12 27.79
N ARG A 430 -2.28 8.45 27.77
CA ARG A 430 -2.56 9.27 28.94
C ARG A 430 -3.79 10.15 28.69
N THR A 431 -4.86 9.91 29.43
CA THR A 431 -6.04 10.79 29.39
C THR A 431 -5.84 11.96 30.35
N LEU A 432 -5.99 13.17 29.85
CA LEU A 432 -5.89 14.42 30.60
C LEU A 432 -7.20 14.76 31.29
N ALA A 433 -7.15 15.69 32.28
CA ALA A 433 -8.33 16.13 33.03
C ALA A 433 -9.40 16.82 32.15
N ASP A 434 -9.00 17.39 31.02
CA ASP A 434 -9.88 18.02 30.03
C ASP A 434 -10.45 17.03 28.99
N GLY A 435 -10.18 15.74 29.16
CA GLY A 435 -10.68 14.65 28.29
C GLY A 435 -9.84 14.40 27.04
N ARG A 436 -8.79 15.18 26.78
CA ARG A 436 -7.85 14.86 25.69
C ARG A 436 -7.10 13.58 26.00
N THR A 437 -6.72 12.83 24.96
CA THR A 437 -5.84 11.67 25.08
C THR A 437 -4.53 11.92 24.36
N GLU A 438 -3.45 11.78 25.07
CA GLU A 438 -2.08 11.87 24.57
C GLU A 438 -1.51 10.46 24.37
N PHE A 439 -0.72 10.31 23.29
CA PHE A 439 -0.04 9.08 22.93
C PHE A 439 1.46 9.33 22.93
N TYR A 440 2.19 8.46 23.59
CA TYR A 440 3.64 8.58 23.73
C TYR A 440 4.32 7.33 23.18
N ASP A 441 5.50 7.50 22.57
CA ASP A 441 6.34 6.37 22.19
C ASP A 441 7.01 5.72 23.42
N HIS A 442 7.78 4.66 23.17
CA HIS A 442 8.51 3.93 24.21
C HIS A 442 9.64 4.76 24.84
N GLU A 443 10.09 5.83 24.20
CA GLU A 443 11.08 6.79 24.72
C GLU A 443 10.43 7.91 25.53
N GLY A 444 9.10 7.98 25.55
CA GLY A 444 8.32 9.02 26.24
C GLY A 444 8.12 10.30 25.44
N ASN A 445 8.37 10.28 24.12
CA ASN A 445 8.08 11.40 23.24
C ASN A 445 6.60 11.44 22.89
N LEU A 446 6.00 12.62 22.90
CA LEU A 446 4.61 12.82 22.51
C LEU A 446 4.45 12.62 21.00
N LEU A 447 3.55 11.73 20.60
CA LEU A 447 3.27 11.39 19.19
C LEU A 447 1.97 12.02 18.70
N ALA A 448 0.94 12.02 19.52
CA ALA A 448 -0.38 12.51 19.15
C ALA A 448 -1.14 13.05 20.35
N THR A 449 -2.00 14.04 20.11
CA THR A 449 -3.00 14.51 21.09
C THR A 449 -4.36 14.53 20.40
N LEU A 450 -5.27 13.66 20.85
CA LEU A 450 -6.64 13.63 20.37
C LEU A 450 -7.55 14.45 21.29
N LYS A 451 -8.46 15.20 20.67
CA LYS A 451 -9.53 15.92 21.39
C LYS A 451 -10.56 14.92 21.93
N PRO A 452 -11.32 15.25 22.99
CA PRO A 452 -12.44 14.42 23.42
C PRO A 452 -13.42 14.19 22.27
N THR A 453 -13.89 12.96 22.13
CA THR A 453 -14.91 12.61 21.13
C THR A 453 -16.17 13.46 21.34
N GLY A 454 -16.53 14.30 20.39
CA GLY A 454 -17.71 15.19 20.48
C GLY A 454 -17.41 16.68 20.76
N ALA A 455 -16.16 17.08 20.89
CA ALA A 455 -15.80 18.50 20.90
C ALA A 455 -15.84 19.03 19.45
N ALA A 456 -16.78 19.93 19.15
CA ALA A 456 -16.81 20.63 17.87
C ALA A 456 -15.49 21.38 17.66
N GLU A 457 -14.95 21.33 16.46
CA GLU A 457 -13.87 22.25 16.10
C GLU A 457 -14.40 23.70 16.14
N PRO A 458 -13.60 24.64 16.68
CA PRO A 458 -14.00 26.05 16.77
C PRO A 458 -14.12 26.70 15.38
#